data_1af95bcb301226ceb05993b2d26ec764
#
_entry.id   1af95bcb301226ceb05993b2d26ec764
#
_cell.length_a   1.000
_cell.length_b   1.000
_cell.length_c   1.000
_cell.angle_alpha   90.00
_cell.angle_beta   90.00
_cell.angle_gamma   90.00
#
_symmetry.space_group_name_H-M   'P 1'
#
loop_
_entity.id
_entity.type
_entity.pdbx_description
1 polymer ?
#
loop_
_entity_poly.entity_id
_entity_poly.type
_entity_poly.pdbx_seq_one_letter_code
_entity_poly.pdbx_strand_id
1 'polypeptide(L)'
;MADYQGKNVVIIGLGLTGLSCVDFFLARGVTPRVMDTRMTPPGLDKLPEAVERHTGSLNDEWLMAADLIVASPGIALAHPSLSAAADAGIEIVGDIELFCREAQAPIVAITGSNGKSTVTTLVGEMAKAAGVNVGVGGNIGLPALMLLDDECELYVLELSSFQLETTSSLQAVAATILNVTEDHMDRYPFGLQQYRAAKLRIYENAKVCVVNADDALTMPIRGADERCVSFGVNMG
;
A
#
# COMPACT_ATOMS: atom_id res chain seq x y z
N MET A 1 10.24 6.03 -14.23
CA MET A 1 11.05 5.40 -13.16
C MET A 1 11.55 6.50 -12.22
N ALA A 2 11.24 6.40 -10.95
CA ALA A 2 11.67 7.40 -9.96
C ALA A 2 13.16 7.22 -9.65
N ASP A 3 13.86 8.35 -9.45
CA ASP A 3 15.27 8.35 -9.09
C ASP A 3 15.45 8.66 -7.59
N TYR A 4 16.08 7.74 -6.87
CA TYR A 4 16.35 7.86 -5.43
C TYR A 4 17.85 8.08 -5.14
N GLN A 5 18.68 8.23 -6.16
CA GLN A 5 20.12 8.40 -5.98
C GLN A 5 20.44 9.65 -5.16
N GLY A 6 21.33 9.49 -4.19
CA GLY A 6 21.75 10.58 -3.30
C GLY A 6 20.73 10.97 -2.24
N LYS A 7 19.55 10.34 -2.21
CA LYS A 7 18.54 10.61 -1.18
C LYS A 7 18.82 9.84 0.11
N ASN A 8 18.55 10.51 1.23
CA ASN A 8 18.58 9.90 2.54
C ASN A 8 17.21 9.25 2.81
N VAL A 9 17.16 7.92 2.69
CA VAL A 9 15.92 7.14 2.83
C VAL A 9 15.88 6.48 4.20
N VAL A 10 14.76 6.62 4.89
CA VAL A 10 14.49 5.98 6.17
C VAL A 10 13.26 5.09 6.03
N ILE A 11 13.40 3.82 6.39
CA ILE A 11 12.33 2.83 6.38
C ILE A 11 11.88 2.58 7.81
N ILE A 12 10.57 2.69 8.06
CA ILE A 12 9.97 2.36 9.36
C ILE A 12 9.24 1.03 9.26
N GLY A 13 9.63 0.09 10.11
CA GLY A 13 9.08 -1.25 10.16
C GLY A 13 9.96 -2.27 9.48
N LEU A 14 10.28 -3.33 10.20
CA LEU A 14 11.20 -4.38 9.75
C LEU A 14 10.56 -5.75 9.88
N GLY A 15 9.50 -5.95 9.12
CA GLY A 15 8.93 -7.24 8.79
C GLY A 15 9.23 -7.58 7.34
N LEU A 16 8.44 -8.47 6.75
CA LEU A 16 8.62 -8.87 5.35
C LEU A 16 8.49 -7.68 4.38
N THR A 17 7.52 -6.82 4.60
CA THR A 17 7.32 -5.61 3.79
C THR A 17 8.52 -4.65 3.90
N GLY A 18 8.98 -4.39 5.13
CA GLY A 18 10.17 -3.55 5.34
C GLY A 18 11.42 -4.09 4.68
N LEU A 19 11.66 -5.41 4.78
CA LEU A 19 12.76 -6.06 4.07
C LEU A 19 12.64 -5.92 2.56
N SER A 20 11.44 -6.02 2.00
CA SER A 20 11.22 -5.81 0.57
C SER A 20 11.58 -4.39 0.14
N CYS A 21 11.32 -3.40 0.99
CA CYS A 21 11.74 -2.02 0.75
C CYS A 21 13.26 -1.86 0.81
N VAL A 22 13.91 -2.51 1.75
CA VAL A 22 15.39 -2.52 1.85
C VAL A 22 16.00 -3.07 0.56
N ASP A 23 15.54 -4.23 0.12
CA ASP A 23 16.02 -4.86 -1.11
C ASP A 23 15.77 -3.99 -2.34
N PHE A 24 14.61 -3.34 -2.39
CA PHE A 24 14.26 -2.41 -3.47
C PHE A 24 15.28 -1.27 -3.59
N PHE A 25 15.65 -0.63 -2.50
CA PHE A 25 16.62 0.47 -2.51
C PHE A 25 18.05 -0.02 -2.75
N LEU A 26 18.46 -1.11 -2.12
CA LEU A 26 19.80 -1.67 -2.34
C LEU A 26 20.01 -2.04 -3.80
N ALA A 27 19.02 -2.62 -4.47
CA ALA A 27 19.09 -2.95 -5.90
C ALA A 27 19.26 -1.70 -6.79
N ARG A 28 18.92 -0.52 -6.26
CA ARG A 28 19.05 0.77 -6.94
C ARG A 28 20.25 1.60 -6.48
N GLY A 29 21.15 0.98 -5.73
CA GLY A 29 22.37 1.64 -5.23
C GLY A 29 22.12 2.63 -4.10
N VAL A 30 21.01 2.53 -3.42
CA VAL A 30 20.64 3.38 -2.27
C VAL A 30 20.63 2.53 -1.01
N THR A 31 21.43 2.89 -0.01
CA THR A 31 21.46 2.20 1.28
C THR A 31 20.58 2.95 2.27
N PRO A 32 19.40 2.41 2.62
CA PRO A 32 18.51 3.07 3.56
C PRO A 32 18.98 2.87 5.00
N ARG A 33 18.41 3.66 5.91
CA ARG A 33 18.40 3.40 7.34
C ARG A 33 17.06 2.79 7.70
N VAL A 34 17.04 1.92 8.71
CA VAL A 34 15.83 1.22 9.15
C VAL A 34 15.59 1.45 10.63
N MET A 35 14.34 1.68 11.01
CA MET A 35 13.94 1.73 12.42
C MET A 35 12.67 0.91 12.65
N ASP A 36 12.51 0.43 13.88
CA ASP A 36 11.33 -0.30 14.31
C ASP A 36 11.09 -0.03 15.80
N THR A 37 9.85 0.17 16.18
CA THR A 37 9.48 0.38 17.59
C THR A 37 9.68 -0.86 18.45
N ARG A 38 9.70 -2.05 17.84
CA ARG A 38 9.99 -3.31 18.53
C ARG A 38 11.50 -3.47 18.73
N MET A 39 11.88 -4.04 19.86
CA MET A 39 13.30 -4.33 20.16
C MET A 39 13.88 -5.39 19.24
N THR A 40 13.08 -6.41 18.90
CA THR A 40 13.51 -7.53 18.08
C THR A 40 12.46 -7.78 16.98
N PRO A 41 12.42 -6.90 15.95
CA PRO A 41 11.47 -7.10 14.84
C PRO A 41 11.80 -8.36 14.05
N PRO A 42 10.79 -8.99 13.38
CA PRO A 42 10.98 -10.30 12.74
C PRO A 42 12.02 -10.32 11.61
N GLY A 43 12.27 -9.20 10.97
CA GLY A 43 13.23 -9.11 9.86
C GLY A 43 14.67 -8.73 10.27
N LEU A 44 14.91 -8.53 11.56
CA LEU A 44 16.20 -8.02 12.04
C LEU A 44 17.39 -8.93 11.66
N ASP A 45 17.21 -10.24 11.77
CA ASP A 45 18.25 -11.24 11.45
C ASP A 45 18.55 -11.34 9.94
N LYS A 46 17.66 -10.86 9.10
CA LYS A 46 17.81 -10.86 7.63
C LYS A 46 18.29 -9.52 7.07
N LEU A 47 18.42 -8.52 7.93
CA LEU A 47 18.86 -7.20 7.50
C LEU A 47 20.38 -7.22 7.23
N PRO A 48 20.83 -6.77 6.04
CA PRO A 48 22.27 -6.66 5.75
C PRO A 48 22.99 -5.77 6.75
N GLU A 49 24.21 -6.15 7.13
CA GLU A 49 25.01 -5.41 8.12
C GLU A 49 25.30 -3.96 7.71
N ALA A 50 25.41 -3.70 6.41
CA ALA A 50 25.65 -2.36 5.89
C ALA A 50 24.49 -1.39 6.13
N VAL A 51 23.29 -1.90 6.43
CA VAL A 51 22.12 -1.10 6.71
C VAL A 51 22.06 -0.71 8.18
N GLU A 52 22.19 0.58 8.47
CA GLU A 52 22.05 1.10 9.83
C GLU A 52 20.64 0.86 10.36
N ARG A 53 20.53 0.48 11.62
CA ARG A 53 19.28 0.12 12.27
C ARG A 53 19.13 0.76 13.63
N HIS A 54 17.90 1.09 13.97
CA HIS A 54 17.51 1.59 15.29
C HIS A 54 16.25 0.84 15.73
N THR A 55 16.30 0.14 16.85
CA THR A 55 15.20 -0.69 17.34
C THR A 55 14.76 -0.26 18.73
N GLY A 56 13.50 -0.56 19.09
CA GLY A 56 12.93 -0.26 20.41
C GLY A 56 12.23 1.08 20.50
N SER A 57 12.38 1.95 19.51
CA SER A 57 11.70 3.25 19.40
C SER A 57 11.87 3.79 18.00
N LEU A 58 11.18 4.88 17.67
CA LEU A 58 11.51 5.68 16.49
C LEU A 58 12.71 6.58 16.82
N ASN A 59 13.49 6.92 15.81
CA ASN A 59 14.62 7.82 15.90
C ASN A 59 14.24 9.14 15.20
N ASP A 60 13.81 10.13 15.97
CA ASP A 60 13.33 11.41 15.44
C ASP A 60 14.42 12.18 14.70
N GLU A 61 15.68 12.09 15.13
CA GLU A 61 16.81 12.72 14.44
C GLU A 61 16.96 12.16 13.02
N TRP A 62 16.88 10.84 12.85
CA TRP A 62 16.94 10.22 11.55
C TRP A 62 15.75 10.61 10.67
N LEU A 63 14.55 10.69 11.24
CA LEU A 63 13.35 11.07 10.50
C LEU A 63 13.43 12.50 10.00
N MET A 64 13.89 13.43 10.84
CA MET A 64 14.00 14.84 10.46
C MET A 64 15.13 15.11 9.46
N ALA A 65 16.12 14.21 9.36
CA ALA A 65 17.20 14.29 8.38
C ALA A 65 16.89 13.56 7.08
N ALA A 66 15.76 12.85 6.98
CA ALA A 66 15.40 12.08 5.81
C ALA A 66 14.93 12.96 4.66
N ASP A 67 15.23 12.54 3.44
CA ASP A 67 14.62 13.06 2.21
C ASP A 67 13.33 12.33 1.87
N LEU A 68 13.26 11.05 2.25
CA LEU A 68 12.13 10.17 2.03
C LEU A 68 11.96 9.22 3.21
N ILE A 69 10.76 9.17 3.74
CA ILE A 69 10.35 8.19 4.77
C ILE A 69 9.43 7.18 4.13
N VAL A 70 9.76 5.90 4.29
CA VAL A 70 8.91 4.78 3.88
C VAL A 70 8.29 4.16 5.12
N ALA A 71 7.01 4.43 5.34
CA ALA A 71 6.32 4.03 6.56
C ALA A 71 5.56 2.70 6.37
N SER A 72 5.74 1.79 7.33
CA SER A 72 4.92 0.59 7.44
C SER A 72 3.45 0.96 7.65
N PRO A 73 2.49 0.21 7.06
CA PRO A 73 1.08 0.39 7.35
C PRO A 73 0.72 0.16 8.83
N GLY A 74 1.59 -0.50 9.59
CA GLY A 74 1.43 -0.72 11.03
C GLY A 74 1.64 0.53 11.89
N ILE A 75 2.18 1.63 11.34
CA ILE A 75 2.35 2.88 12.06
C ILE A 75 1.41 3.96 11.53
N ALA A 76 0.72 4.66 12.43
CA ALA A 76 -0.21 5.71 12.05
C ALA A 76 0.53 6.97 11.56
N LEU A 77 0.04 7.59 10.48
CA LEU A 77 0.54 8.90 10.02
C LEU A 77 0.34 9.99 11.08
N ALA A 78 -0.63 9.83 11.96
CA ALA A 78 -0.89 10.71 13.09
C ALA A 78 0.12 10.54 14.24
N HIS A 79 1.01 9.54 14.19
CA HIS A 79 2.08 9.41 15.18
C HIS A 79 2.88 10.72 15.25
N PRO A 80 3.17 11.25 16.45
CA PRO A 80 3.83 12.56 16.58
C PRO A 80 5.11 12.73 15.77
N SER A 81 5.93 11.68 15.68
CA SER A 81 7.18 11.71 14.92
C SER A 81 6.93 11.84 13.42
N LEU A 82 5.92 11.15 12.87
CA LEU A 82 5.55 11.25 11.46
C LEU A 82 4.85 12.56 11.15
N SER A 83 3.97 13.01 12.04
CA SER A 83 3.31 14.31 11.92
C SER A 83 4.33 15.45 11.87
N ALA A 84 5.33 15.44 12.75
CA ALA A 84 6.41 16.42 12.75
C ALA A 84 7.23 16.40 11.46
N ALA A 85 7.55 15.23 10.94
CA ALA A 85 8.27 15.08 9.67
C ALA A 85 7.45 15.62 8.48
N ALA A 86 6.15 15.31 8.44
CA ALA A 86 5.24 15.83 7.42
C ALA A 86 5.12 17.35 7.48
N ASP A 87 5.01 17.93 8.67
CA ASP A 87 4.96 19.38 8.88
C ASP A 87 6.26 20.06 8.43
N ALA A 88 7.39 19.36 8.52
CA ALA A 88 8.69 19.83 8.02
C ALA A 88 8.84 19.68 6.49
N GLY A 89 7.83 19.16 5.79
CA GLY A 89 7.85 18.99 4.34
C GLY A 89 8.55 17.72 3.87
N ILE A 90 8.82 16.76 4.75
CA ILE A 90 9.47 15.49 4.37
C ILE A 90 8.42 14.57 3.76
N GLU A 91 8.74 14.00 2.60
CA GLU A 91 7.87 13.06 1.90
C GLU A 91 7.75 11.74 2.67
N ILE A 92 6.51 11.31 2.90
CA ILE A 92 6.20 10.04 3.56
C ILE A 92 5.37 9.19 2.59
N VAL A 93 5.86 8.01 2.28
CA VAL A 93 5.22 7.05 1.38
C VAL A 93 5.16 5.66 2.01
N GLY A 94 4.43 4.74 1.40
CA GLY A 94 4.45 3.33 1.72
C GLY A 94 5.06 2.50 0.59
N ASP A 95 5.15 1.20 0.78
CA ASP A 95 5.65 0.27 -0.24
C ASP A 95 4.80 0.26 -1.51
N ILE A 96 3.49 0.43 -1.37
CA ILE A 96 2.56 0.47 -2.51
C ILE A 96 2.82 1.69 -3.39
N GLU A 97 3.14 2.85 -2.81
CA GLU A 97 3.53 4.03 -3.58
C GLU A 97 4.80 3.77 -4.39
N LEU A 98 5.82 3.16 -3.76
CA LEU A 98 7.06 2.78 -4.44
C LEU A 98 6.78 1.83 -5.59
N PHE A 99 5.93 0.84 -5.37
CA PHE A 99 5.49 -0.11 -6.39
C PHE A 99 4.81 0.60 -7.56
N CYS A 100 3.87 1.48 -7.29
CA CYS A 100 3.11 2.21 -8.33
C CYS A 100 4.02 3.08 -9.21
N ARG A 101 5.09 3.63 -8.65
CA ARG A 101 6.07 4.42 -9.41
C ARG A 101 6.89 3.59 -10.40
N GLU A 102 7.00 2.28 -10.17
CA GLU A 102 7.84 1.38 -10.96
C GLU A 102 7.03 0.43 -11.87
N ALA A 103 5.82 0.07 -11.48
CA ALA A 103 5.01 -0.91 -12.20
C ALA A 103 4.72 -0.47 -13.63
N GLN A 104 4.99 -1.36 -14.59
CA GLN A 104 4.75 -1.11 -16.02
C GLN A 104 3.55 -1.89 -16.56
N ALA A 105 3.09 -2.91 -15.85
CA ALA A 105 1.89 -3.65 -16.19
C ALA A 105 0.65 -3.05 -15.52
N PRO A 106 -0.54 -3.26 -16.09
CA PRO A 106 -1.79 -2.81 -15.47
C PRO A 106 -2.00 -3.40 -14.07
N ILE A 107 -2.66 -2.63 -13.21
CA ILE A 107 -2.95 -3.01 -11.82
C ILE A 107 -4.45 -3.13 -11.63
N VAL A 108 -4.90 -4.28 -11.12
CA VAL A 108 -6.22 -4.47 -10.53
C VAL A 108 -6.08 -4.32 -9.02
N ALA A 109 -6.79 -3.37 -8.42
CA ALA A 109 -6.67 -3.04 -7.01
C ALA A 109 -7.96 -3.39 -6.27
N ILE A 110 -7.82 -4.13 -5.16
CA ILE A 110 -8.95 -4.68 -4.39
C ILE A 110 -8.79 -4.30 -2.93
N THR A 111 -9.82 -3.68 -2.36
CA THR A 111 -9.93 -3.41 -0.93
C THR A 111 -11.33 -3.74 -0.43
N GLY A 112 -11.54 -3.62 0.86
CA GLY A 112 -12.81 -3.90 1.53
C GLY A 112 -12.55 -4.26 2.99
N SER A 113 -13.60 -4.34 3.78
CA SER A 113 -13.50 -4.81 5.16
C SER A 113 -13.38 -6.33 5.24
N ASN A 114 -14.10 -7.05 4.38
CA ASN A 114 -14.17 -8.52 4.36
C ASN A 114 -14.09 -9.04 2.93
N GLY A 115 -13.50 -10.24 2.76
CA GLY A 115 -13.47 -10.97 1.49
C GLY A 115 -12.37 -10.54 0.52
N LYS A 116 -11.52 -9.60 0.88
CA LYS A 116 -10.42 -9.10 0.03
C LYS A 116 -9.52 -10.21 -0.49
N SER A 117 -9.06 -11.07 0.42
CA SER A 117 -8.10 -12.13 0.10
C SER A 117 -8.71 -13.16 -0.86
N THR A 118 -9.97 -13.52 -0.63
CA THR A 118 -10.70 -14.47 -1.48
C THR A 118 -10.85 -13.92 -2.89
N VAL A 119 -11.30 -12.69 -3.04
CA VAL A 119 -11.52 -12.07 -4.36
C VAL A 119 -10.19 -11.83 -5.07
N THR A 120 -9.17 -11.37 -4.37
CA THR A 120 -7.82 -11.16 -4.93
C THR A 120 -7.25 -12.46 -5.48
N THR A 121 -7.34 -13.54 -4.71
CA THR A 121 -6.88 -14.86 -5.13
C THR A 121 -7.67 -15.36 -6.35
N LEU A 122 -8.99 -15.20 -6.33
CA LEU A 122 -9.86 -15.64 -7.43
C LEU A 122 -9.53 -14.89 -8.73
N VAL A 123 -9.39 -13.58 -8.69
CA VAL A 123 -9.03 -12.77 -9.86
C VAL A 123 -7.66 -13.20 -10.40
N GLY A 124 -6.69 -13.43 -9.52
CA GLY A 124 -5.37 -13.95 -9.90
C GLY A 124 -5.44 -15.31 -10.59
N GLU A 125 -6.23 -16.24 -10.07
CA GLU A 125 -6.41 -17.57 -10.66
C GLU A 125 -7.13 -17.49 -12.02
N MET A 126 -8.10 -16.61 -12.15
CA MET A 126 -8.78 -16.37 -13.44
C MET A 126 -7.81 -15.85 -14.50
N ALA A 127 -6.95 -14.91 -14.12
CA ALA A 127 -5.92 -14.37 -15.02
C ALA A 127 -4.92 -15.46 -15.46
N LYS A 128 -4.45 -16.28 -14.51
CA LYS A 128 -3.57 -17.43 -14.82
C LYS A 128 -4.24 -18.41 -15.77
N ALA A 129 -5.50 -18.76 -15.54
CA ALA A 129 -6.27 -19.65 -16.38
C ALA A 129 -6.45 -19.09 -17.79
N ALA A 130 -6.47 -17.77 -17.95
CA ALA A 130 -6.51 -17.10 -19.25
C ALA A 130 -5.14 -16.98 -19.94
N GLY A 131 -4.09 -17.52 -19.34
CA GLY A 131 -2.74 -17.49 -19.90
C GLY A 131 -1.98 -16.19 -19.65
N VAL A 132 -2.46 -15.35 -18.72
CA VAL A 132 -1.80 -14.09 -18.35
C VAL A 132 -0.71 -14.34 -17.32
N ASN A 133 0.46 -13.77 -17.54
CA ASN A 133 1.53 -13.76 -16.54
C ASN A 133 1.18 -12.70 -15.47
N VAL A 134 0.66 -13.15 -14.33
CA VAL A 134 0.09 -12.31 -13.29
C VAL A 134 0.91 -12.35 -12.01
N GLY A 135 1.13 -11.19 -11.40
CA GLY A 135 1.66 -11.05 -10.04
C GLY A 135 0.53 -10.75 -9.06
N VAL A 136 0.41 -11.53 -8.00
CA VAL A 136 -0.66 -11.41 -6.99
C VAL A 136 -0.03 -11.21 -5.63
N GLY A 137 -0.44 -10.17 -4.91
CA GLY A 137 0.09 -9.89 -3.57
C GLY A 137 -0.42 -8.58 -3.01
N GLY A 138 0.43 -7.93 -2.23
CA GLY A 138 0.13 -6.68 -1.53
C GLY A 138 -0.03 -6.89 -0.04
N ASN A 139 -1.23 -6.68 0.50
CA ASN A 139 -1.52 -6.90 1.91
C ASN A 139 -1.57 -8.39 2.29
N ILE A 140 -1.69 -9.27 1.31
CA ILE A 140 -1.61 -10.73 1.45
C ILE A 140 -0.46 -11.29 0.62
N GLY A 141 0.01 -12.46 1.01
CA GLY A 141 1.05 -13.17 0.27
C GLY A 141 2.35 -12.36 0.21
N LEU A 142 2.88 -12.20 -1.00
CA LEU A 142 4.11 -11.45 -1.21
C LEU A 142 3.86 -9.94 -1.13
N PRO A 143 4.76 -9.18 -0.48
CA PRO A 143 4.76 -7.72 -0.61
C PRO A 143 4.81 -7.29 -2.07
N ALA A 144 4.14 -6.19 -2.40
CA ALA A 144 4.01 -5.74 -3.78
C ALA A 144 5.36 -5.56 -4.49
N LEU A 145 6.36 -5.01 -3.80
CA LEU A 145 7.69 -4.78 -4.39
C LEU A 145 8.36 -6.08 -4.83
N MET A 146 8.06 -7.21 -4.21
CA MET A 146 8.59 -8.52 -4.60
C MET A 146 7.92 -9.07 -5.86
N LEU A 147 6.83 -8.48 -6.31
CA LEU A 147 6.12 -8.87 -7.54
C LEU A 147 6.68 -8.18 -8.79
N LEU A 148 7.45 -7.09 -8.63
CA LEU A 148 7.98 -6.33 -9.76
C LEU A 148 8.80 -7.23 -10.67
N ASP A 149 8.36 -7.36 -11.93
CA ASP A 149 8.95 -8.20 -12.95
C ASP A 149 8.60 -7.63 -14.32
N ASP A 150 9.58 -7.46 -15.19
CA ASP A 150 9.38 -6.93 -16.54
C ASP A 150 8.54 -7.87 -17.42
N GLU A 151 8.50 -9.16 -17.08
CA GLU A 151 7.71 -10.17 -17.78
C GLU A 151 6.23 -10.19 -17.32
N CYS A 152 5.91 -9.50 -16.24
CA CYS A 152 4.56 -9.49 -15.69
C CYS A 152 3.61 -8.68 -16.59
N GLU A 153 2.45 -9.27 -16.88
CA GLU A 153 1.44 -8.68 -17.77
C GLU A 153 0.28 -8.05 -17.00
N LEU A 154 0.10 -8.42 -15.74
CA LEU A 154 -0.97 -7.90 -14.87
C LEU A 154 -0.56 -8.06 -13.41
N TYR A 155 -0.83 -7.03 -12.61
CA TYR A 155 -0.73 -7.12 -11.15
C TYR A 155 -2.11 -7.10 -10.53
N VAL A 156 -2.37 -8.01 -9.60
CA VAL A 156 -3.59 -8.04 -8.79
C VAL A 156 -3.19 -7.83 -7.34
N LEU A 157 -3.57 -6.69 -6.78
CA LEU A 157 -3.15 -6.27 -5.44
C LEU A 157 -4.32 -6.20 -4.48
N GLU A 158 -4.16 -6.85 -3.32
CA GLU A 158 -4.99 -6.58 -2.16
C GLU A 158 -4.38 -5.41 -1.39
N LEU A 159 -5.18 -4.38 -1.13
CA LEU A 159 -4.74 -3.17 -0.45
C LEU A 159 -5.57 -2.92 0.81
N SER A 160 -4.88 -2.67 1.93
CA SER A 160 -5.53 -2.21 3.16
C SER A 160 -5.81 -0.70 3.09
N SER A 161 -6.70 -0.22 3.97
CA SER A 161 -6.91 1.21 4.13
C SER A 161 -5.62 1.94 4.54
N PHE A 162 -4.79 1.31 5.38
CA PHE A 162 -3.52 1.86 5.83
C PHE A 162 -2.52 2.04 4.68
N GLN A 163 -2.45 1.07 3.78
CA GLN A 163 -1.60 1.17 2.59
C GLN A 163 -2.08 2.27 1.65
N LEU A 164 -3.40 2.43 1.50
CA LEU A 164 -3.98 3.47 0.64
C LEU A 164 -3.71 4.89 1.17
N GLU A 165 -3.62 5.08 2.49
CA GLU A 165 -3.31 6.38 3.10
C GLU A 165 -1.97 6.96 2.62
N THR A 166 -1.01 6.11 2.29
CA THR A 166 0.35 6.50 1.86
C THR A 166 0.58 6.31 0.37
N THR A 167 -0.48 6.14 -0.41
CA THR A 167 -0.44 5.90 -1.85
C THR A 167 -1.10 7.05 -2.59
N SER A 168 -0.40 7.65 -3.56
CA SER A 168 -0.91 8.75 -4.39
C SER A 168 -0.81 8.49 -5.88
N SER A 169 0.06 7.58 -6.32
CA SER A 169 0.35 7.33 -7.75
C SER A 169 -0.36 6.10 -8.31
N LEU A 170 -1.33 5.54 -7.59
CA LEU A 170 -2.10 4.40 -8.08
C LEU A 170 -3.01 4.83 -9.23
N GLN A 171 -2.86 4.16 -10.37
CA GLN A 171 -3.70 4.32 -11.56
C GLN A 171 -4.21 2.94 -11.97
N ALA A 172 -5.15 2.41 -11.21
CA ALA A 172 -5.67 1.07 -11.44
C ALA A 172 -6.44 0.99 -12.76
N VAL A 173 -6.27 -0.10 -13.51
CA VAL A 173 -7.11 -0.40 -14.67
C VAL A 173 -8.52 -0.74 -14.22
N ALA A 174 -8.65 -1.38 -13.07
CA ALA A 174 -9.91 -1.61 -12.37
C ALA A 174 -9.65 -1.59 -10.86
N ALA A 175 -10.52 -0.95 -10.11
CA ALA A 175 -10.44 -0.86 -8.66
C ALA A 175 -11.80 -1.17 -8.04
N THR A 176 -11.80 -1.88 -6.92
CA THR A 176 -13.02 -2.22 -6.20
C THR A 176 -12.88 -2.05 -4.69
N ILE A 177 -13.93 -1.54 -4.08
CA ILE A 177 -14.20 -1.67 -2.65
C ILE A 177 -15.33 -2.68 -2.51
N LEU A 178 -15.06 -3.84 -1.92
CA LEU A 178 -16.03 -4.92 -1.83
C LEU A 178 -17.17 -4.62 -0.86
N ASN A 179 -16.80 -4.01 0.28
CA ASN A 179 -17.72 -3.64 1.36
C ASN A 179 -17.01 -2.70 2.33
N VAL A 180 -17.79 -1.96 3.12
CA VAL A 180 -17.28 -1.09 4.17
C VAL A 180 -18.11 -1.30 5.44
N THR A 181 -17.51 -1.91 6.45
CA THR A 181 -18.07 -2.08 7.79
C THR A 181 -17.04 -1.62 8.82
N GLU A 182 -17.49 -1.28 10.03
CA GLU A 182 -16.56 -0.83 11.08
C GLU A 182 -15.44 -1.84 11.31
N ASP A 183 -14.21 -1.36 11.21
CA ASP A 183 -13.00 -2.10 11.49
C ASP A 183 -11.87 -1.12 11.77
N HIS A 184 -10.87 -1.53 12.56
CA HIS A 184 -9.71 -0.71 12.89
C HIS A 184 -10.06 0.68 13.46
N MET A 185 -11.12 0.80 14.23
CA MET A 185 -11.58 2.09 14.78
C MET A 185 -10.58 2.74 15.73
N ASP A 186 -9.65 1.98 16.29
CA ASP A 186 -8.49 2.47 17.04
C ASP A 186 -7.56 3.36 16.19
N ARG A 187 -7.48 3.11 14.89
CA ARG A 187 -6.70 3.89 13.91
C ARG A 187 -7.50 5.00 13.24
N TYR A 188 -8.83 5.00 13.36
CA TYR A 188 -9.74 5.95 12.73
C TYR A 188 -10.59 6.65 13.80
N PRO A 189 -10.02 7.64 14.53
CA PRO A 189 -10.70 8.30 15.64
C PRO A 189 -11.94 9.09 15.21
N PHE A 190 -12.05 9.46 13.94
CA PHE A 190 -13.24 10.12 13.39
C PHE A 190 -14.27 9.12 12.83
N GLY A 191 -14.07 7.82 13.05
CA GLY A 191 -15.04 6.77 12.80
C GLY A 191 -15.09 6.24 11.38
N LEU A 192 -16.23 5.66 11.04
CA LEU A 192 -16.45 4.94 9.78
C LEU A 192 -16.20 5.82 8.54
N GLN A 193 -16.52 7.08 8.59
CA GLN A 193 -16.33 7.99 7.45
C GLN A 193 -14.85 8.22 7.15
N GLN A 194 -14.00 8.31 8.16
CA GLN A 194 -12.56 8.43 7.99
C GLN A 194 -11.98 7.14 7.39
N TYR A 195 -12.41 6.00 7.87
CA TYR A 195 -12.02 4.69 7.36
C TYR A 195 -12.45 4.52 5.89
N ARG A 196 -13.70 4.88 5.58
CA ARG A 196 -14.21 4.89 4.21
C ARG A 196 -13.40 5.81 3.30
N ALA A 197 -13.07 7.02 3.77
CA ALA A 197 -12.28 7.97 2.98
C ALA A 197 -10.92 7.40 2.58
N ALA A 198 -10.26 6.66 3.47
CA ALA A 198 -9.01 5.98 3.15
C ALA A 198 -9.19 4.95 2.03
N LYS A 199 -10.25 4.14 2.08
CA LYS A 199 -10.55 3.14 1.04
C LYS A 199 -10.94 3.78 -0.29
N LEU A 200 -11.67 4.89 -0.29
CA LEU A 200 -12.10 5.59 -1.50
C LEU A 200 -10.92 6.09 -2.34
N ARG A 201 -9.74 6.23 -1.76
CA ARG A 201 -8.52 6.58 -2.49
C ARG A 201 -8.18 5.57 -3.59
N ILE A 202 -8.65 4.33 -3.49
CA ILE A 202 -8.42 3.29 -4.51
C ILE A 202 -9.02 3.65 -5.88
N TYR A 203 -10.08 4.47 -5.89
CA TYR A 203 -10.74 4.90 -7.10
C TYR A 203 -10.08 6.10 -7.78
N GLU A 204 -9.18 6.80 -7.09
CA GLU A 204 -8.47 7.93 -7.69
C GLU A 204 -7.68 7.47 -8.92
N ASN A 205 -7.94 8.10 -10.06
CA ASN A 205 -7.32 7.77 -11.35
C ASN A 205 -7.57 6.33 -11.85
N ALA A 206 -8.51 5.60 -11.29
CA ALA A 206 -8.90 4.29 -11.80
C ALA A 206 -9.67 4.45 -13.11
N LYS A 207 -9.41 3.56 -14.08
CA LYS A 207 -10.14 3.54 -15.35
C LYS A 207 -11.55 3.00 -15.16
N VAL A 208 -11.71 1.97 -14.33
CA VAL A 208 -12.99 1.36 -13.99
C VAL A 208 -13.10 1.25 -12.48
N CYS A 209 -14.22 1.74 -11.93
CA CYS A 209 -14.57 1.58 -10.53
C CYS A 209 -15.65 0.50 -10.42
N VAL A 210 -15.33 -0.60 -9.74
CA VAL A 210 -16.28 -1.70 -9.52
C VAL A 210 -16.89 -1.53 -8.13
N VAL A 211 -18.17 -1.23 -8.07
CA VAL A 211 -18.87 -0.85 -6.84
C VAL A 211 -19.90 -1.90 -6.44
N ASN A 212 -20.13 -2.05 -5.14
CA ASN A 212 -21.14 -2.96 -4.61
C ASN A 212 -22.50 -2.22 -4.53
N ALA A 213 -23.46 -2.61 -5.37
CA ALA A 213 -24.78 -1.99 -5.40
C ALA A 213 -25.57 -2.19 -4.08
N ASP A 214 -25.21 -3.22 -3.32
CA ASP A 214 -25.84 -3.51 -2.02
C ASP A 214 -25.18 -2.77 -0.84
N ASP A 215 -24.10 -2.03 -1.09
CA ASP A 215 -23.38 -1.26 -0.09
C ASP A 215 -23.02 0.14 -0.62
N ALA A 216 -23.82 1.12 -0.27
CA ALA A 216 -23.64 2.49 -0.72
C ALA A 216 -22.31 3.12 -0.27
N LEU A 217 -21.69 2.61 0.79
CA LEU A 217 -20.40 3.10 1.28
C LEU A 217 -19.24 2.74 0.36
N THR A 218 -19.44 1.82 -0.59
CA THR A 218 -18.44 1.46 -1.62
C THR A 218 -18.46 2.41 -2.81
N MET A 219 -19.46 3.30 -2.90
CA MET A 219 -19.60 4.24 -4.01
C MET A 219 -18.66 5.43 -3.84
N PRO A 220 -18.10 5.99 -4.95
CA PRO A 220 -17.42 7.28 -4.89
C PRO A 220 -18.33 8.36 -4.27
N ILE A 221 -17.75 9.36 -3.59
CA ILE A 221 -18.51 10.43 -2.92
C ILE A 221 -19.39 11.20 -3.91
N ARG A 222 -18.91 11.39 -5.14
CA ARG A 222 -19.65 12.06 -6.22
C ARG A 222 -20.75 11.19 -6.85
N GLY A 223 -20.92 9.97 -6.33
CA GLY A 223 -21.85 8.99 -6.89
C GLY A 223 -21.25 8.22 -8.07
N ALA A 224 -22.07 7.36 -8.66
CA ALA A 224 -21.68 6.59 -9.83
C ALA A 224 -21.50 7.51 -11.05
N ASP A 225 -20.43 7.31 -11.78
CA ASP A 225 -20.15 7.98 -13.05
C ASP A 225 -19.95 6.95 -14.17
N GLU A 226 -19.54 7.39 -15.36
CA GLU A 226 -19.31 6.52 -16.54
C GLU A 226 -18.28 5.43 -16.30
N ARG A 227 -17.40 5.59 -15.31
CA ARG A 227 -16.38 4.59 -14.94
C ARG A 227 -16.92 3.49 -14.06
N CYS A 228 -18.13 3.66 -13.49
CA CYS A 228 -18.68 2.73 -12.49
C CYS A 228 -19.39 1.55 -13.14
N VAL A 229 -18.98 0.36 -12.71
CA VAL A 229 -19.67 -0.90 -12.97
C VAL A 229 -20.08 -1.44 -11.61
N SER A 230 -21.29 -1.95 -11.49
CA SER A 230 -21.80 -2.43 -10.20
C SER A 230 -21.99 -3.95 -10.20
N PHE A 231 -21.84 -4.51 -9.02
CA PHE A 231 -22.26 -5.89 -8.72
C PHE A 231 -23.17 -5.87 -7.49
N GLY A 232 -23.97 -6.92 -7.30
CA GLY A 232 -24.86 -7.05 -6.15
C GLY A 232 -25.78 -8.24 -6.30
N VAL A 233 -26.38 -8.65 -5.20
CA VAL A 233 -27.34 -9.75 -5.16
C VAL A 233 -28.76 -9.27 -5.52
N ASN A 234 -29.08 -8.01 -5.17
CA ASN A 234 -30.40 -7.40 -5.31
C ASN A 234 -30.50 -6.47 -6.53
N MET A 235 -29.68 -6.72 -7.54
CA MET A 235 -29.78 -6.00 -8.81
C MET A 235 -30.97 -6.55 -9.61
N GLY A 236 -32.09 -5.83 -9.57
CA GLY A 236 -33.30 -6.10 -10.34
C GLY A 236 -33.34 -5.32 -11.64
#